data_3cb1c04526f4fc054670660f783f3efc
#
_entry.id   3cb1c04526f4fc054670660f783f3efc
#
_cell.length_a   1.000
_cell.length_b   1.000
_cell.length_c   1.000
_cell.angle_alpha   90.00
_cell.angle_beta   90.00
_cell.angle_gamma   90.00
#
_symmetry.space_group_name_H-M   'P 1'
#
loop_
_entity.id
_entity.type
_entity.pdbx_description
1 polymer ?
#
loop_
_entity_poly.entity_id
_entity_poly.type
_entity_poly.pdbx_seq_one_letter_code
_entity_poly.pdbx_strand_id
1 'polypeptide(L)'
;MPDDHLPPLGLLALGGPLIDAGHQVRLVDAEFGPMPLATLVRDALSDHPDCILIGHSGSTSAHPTALLIAGMVKHIDPATILIYGGVFPTYHWRDILAETEAFDFIVRGEGEATIVALVEALEKRKPLSDVAGIAFRDDLRRPFATNPARTIANLDDYRIGWELIDITRYSYWGGKRAVVMQFSRGCPHLCNYCGQRGFWTRWRHRDPVKFAREIAWLYREHRVELINLADENPTSSKKAWRAFLDAMIAENVPVLIVGSTRADDIVRDAGSLHLYRKAGVIRWLLGMENTDEQTLQLIRKGGSTSSDREAIRLLRLNGILSMATWVAGFEDESFRDLWRGFRQLIAYDPDQIQALYVTPHRWTPFFRIARDRKVIQLDARLWDYKHQVLQMTRLKPWMLFFAVKLIELAVQSRPKALARILFHKDPEQRHSMRWYTKMGRRVWFREVWGFLVRDRRLKNGPTLAEFWGAPQDQEEESMVVAHPARRLTPPATTISPRA
;
A
#
# COMPACT_ATOMS: atom_id res chain seq x y z
N MET A 1 -1.56 24.25 6.64
CA MET A 1 -1.41 23.16 5.65
C MET A 1 -1.37 21.85 6.39
N PRO A 2 -2.02 20.79 5.93
CA PRO A 2 -1.73 19.47 6.49
C PRO A 2 -0.23 19.22 6.27
N ASP A 3 0.48 18.89 7.35
CA ASP A 3 1.89 18.54 7.27
C ASP A 3 1.97 17.23 6.47
N ASP A 4 2.49 17.29 5.25
CA ASP A 4 2.80 16.16 4.39
C ASP A 4 1.59 15.42 3.77
N HIS A 5 1.20 15.86 2.59
CA HIS A 5 0.22 15.22 1.73
C HIS A 5 0.85 14.87 0.38
N LEU A 6 0.62 13.66 -0.10
CA LEU A 6 1.14 13.15 -1.37
C LEU A 6 0.01 13.04 -2.41
N PRO A 7 0.29 13.25 -3.71
CA PRO A 7 -0.75 13.20 -4.74
C PRO A 7 -1.31 11.77 -4.94
N PRO A 8 -2.57 11.65 -5.38
CA PRO A 8 -3.25 10.38 -5.56
C PRO A 8 -2.81 9.70 -6.87
N LEU A 9 -1.67 8.99 -6.85
CA LEU A 9 -1.04 8.37 -8.02
C LEU A 9 -2.02 7.50 -8.83
N GLY A 10 -2.88 6.72 -8.16
CA GLY A 10 -3.83 5.84 -8.85
C GLY A 10 -4.81 6.62 -9.76
N LEU A 11 -5.29 7.79 -9.29
CA LEU A 11 -6.17 8.65 -10.09
C LEU A 11 -5.40 9.36 -11.22
N LEU A 12 -4.17 9.80 -10.95
CA LEU A 12 -3.29 10.37 -11.97
C LEU A 12 -2.95 9.37 -13.08
N ALA A 13 -2.77 8.10 -12.73
CA ALA A 13 -2.50 7.02 -13.69
C ALA A 13 -3.71 6.71 -14.59
N LEU A 14 -4.93 6.99 -14.14
CA LEU A 14 -6.14 6.89 -14.97
C LEU A 14 -6.35 8.16 -15.80
N GLY A 15 -6.00 9.32 -15.24
CA GLY A 15 -6.21 10.62 -15.88
C GLY A 15 -5.38 10.81 -17.14
N GLY A 16 -4.11 10.41 -17.14
CA GLY A 16 -3.25 10.52 -18.30
C GLY A 16 -3.82 9.84 -19.56
N PRO A 17 -4.13 8.54 -19.51
CA PRO A 17 -4.75 7.81 -20.62
C PRO A 17 -6.10 8.38 -21.10
N LEU A 18 -6.93 8.87 -20.17
CA LEU A 18 -8.20 9.52 -20.52
C LEU A 18 -7.99 10.83 -21.27
N ILE A 19 -7.04 11.65 -20.86
CA ILE A 19 -6.68 12.89 -21.58
C ILE A 19 -6.13 12.55 -22.97
N ASP A 20 -5.26 11.54 -23.08
CA ASP A 20 -4.71 11.09 -24.36
C ASP A 20 -5.78 10.52 -25.30
N ALA A 21 -6.88 9.99 -24.76
CA ALA A 21 -8.07 9.58 -25.52
C ALA A 21 -9.00 10.73 -25.90
N GLY A 22 -8.69 11.97 -25.51
CA GLY A 22 -9.45 13.18 -25.88
C GLY A 22 -10.55 13.59 -24.89
N HIS A 23 -10.63 12.95 -23.72
CA HIS A 23 -11.61 13.32 -22.69
C HIS A 23 -11.14 14.53 -21.87
N GLN A 24 -12.10 15.35 -21.42
CA GLN A 24 -11.85 16.38 -20.42
C GLN A 24 -11.84 15.76 -19.03
N VAL A 25 -10.74 15.90 -18.34
CA VAL A 25 -10.54 15.28 -17.02
C VAL A 25 -10.23 16.34 -15.98
N ARG A 26 -10.94 16.29 -14.85
CA ARG A 26 -10.62 17.06 -13.65
C ARG A 26 -10.38 16.11 -12.48
N LEU A 27 -9.34 16.36 -11.70
CA LEU A 27 -9.04 15.60 -10.50
C LEU A 27 -9.43 16.40 -9.26
N VAL A 28 -10.20 15.77 -8.38
CA VAL A 28 -10.52 16.30 -7.05
C VAL A 28 -9.88 15.40 -6.00
N ASP A 29 -8.90 15.93 -5.29
CA ASP A 29 -8.21 15.18 -4.23
C ASP A 29 -8.97 15.31 -2.92
N ALA A 30 -9.75 14.29 -2.59
CA ALA A 30 -10.59 14.25 -1.40
C ALA A 30 -9.80 14.15 -0.08
N GLU A 31 -8.53 13.74 -0.14
CA GLU A 31 -7.66 13.65 1.04
C GLU A 31 -6.94 14.98 1.32
N PHE A 32 -7.03 15.94 0.42
CA PHE A 32 -6.32 17.22 0.53
C PHE A 32 -7.02 18.18 1.52
N GLY A 33 -6.64 18.05 2.78
CA GLY A 33 -7.20 18.84 3.89
C GLY A 33 -8.56 18.33 4.37
N PRO A 34 -9.01 18.74 5.56
CA PRO A 34 -10.33 18.39 6.06
C PRO A 34 -11.38 19.17 5.30
N MET A 35 -11.99 18.57 4.28
CA MET A 35 -13.12 19.14 3.54
C MET A 35 -14.40 18.39 3.92
N PRO A 36 -15.51 19.09 4.24
CA PRO A 36 -16.79 18.42 4.42
C PRO A 36 -17.20 17.67 3.15
N LEU A 37 -17.68 16.45 3.26
CA LEU A 37 -18.06 15.63 2.09
C LEU A 37 -19.09 16.34 1.20
N ALA A 38 -20.04 17.08 1.79
CA ALA A 38 -21.00 17.87 1.02
C ALA A 38 -20.37 18.96 0.14
N THR A 39 -19.27 19.56 0.60
CA THR A 39 -18.52 20.54 -0.18
C THR A 39 -17.74 19.85 -1.30
N LEU A 40 -17.09 18.73 -0.99
CA LEU A 40 -16.39 17.90 -1.96
C LEU A 40 -17.31 17.46 -3.10
N VAL A 41 -18.49 16.94 -2.77
CA VAL A 41 -19.46 16.44 -3.77
C VAL A 41 -20.00 17.58 -4.63
N ARG A 42 -20.32 18.73 -4.04
CA ARG A 42 -20.75 19.92 -4.82
C ARG A 42 -19.65 20.40 -5.75
N ASP A 43 -18.41 20.43 -5.29
CA ASP A 43 -17.26 20.76 -6.15
C ASP A 43 -17.10 19.74 -7.28
N ALA A 44 -17.17 18.45 -6.99
CA ALA A 44 -17.08 17.41 -8.01
C ALA A 44 -18.17 17.50 -9.08
N LEU A 45 -19.37 17.97 -8.73
CA LEU A 45 -20.51 18.11 -9.65
C LEU A 45 -20.59 19.50 -10.32
N SER A 46 -19.73 20.44 -9.96
CA SER A 46 -19.84 21.84 -10.45
C SER A 46 -19.71 21.99 -11.97
N ASP A 47 -18.99 21.10 -12.62
CA ASP A 47 -18.75 21.10 -14.06
C ASP A 47 -19.70 20.16 -14.82
N HIS A 48 -20.73 19.62 -14.17
CA HIS A 48 -21.68 18.68 -14.73
C HIS A 48 -21.01 17.49 -15.45
N PRO A 49 -20.16 16.69 -14.75
CA PRO A 49 -19.43 15.61 -15.40
C PRO A 49 -20.37 14.47 -15.84
N ASP A 50 -20.13 13.89 -17.02
CA ASP A 50 -20.82 12.70 -17.50
C ASP A 50 -20.58 11.50 -16.58
N CYS A 51 -19.36 11.39 -16.04
CA CYS A 51 -19.00 10.34 -15.09
C CYS A 51 -18.01 10.80 -14.02
N ILE A 52 -18.10 10.22 -12.84
CA ILE A 52 -17.18 10.41 -11.73
C ILE A 52 -16.52 9.08 -11.40
N LEU A 53 -15.17 9.09 -11.43
CA LEU A 53 -14.34 7.95 -11.03
C LEU A 53 -13.98 8.09 -9.56
N ILE A 54 -14.27 7.09 -8.75
CA ILE A 54 -13.89 7.05 -7.33
C ILE A 54 -12.80 5.99 -7.17
N GLY A 55 -11.67 6.40 -6.62
CA GLY A 55 -10.55 5.54 -6.27
C GLY A 55 -9.90 5.99 -4.98
N HIS A 56 -9.23 5.08 -4.29
CA HIS A 56 -8.53 5.38 -3.05
C HIS A 56 -7.30 4.48 -2.86
N SER A 57 -6.31 4.97 -2.12
CA SER A 57 -5.09 4.25 -1.77
C SER A 57 -5.30 3.24 -0.63
N GLY A 58 -6.32 3.43 0.20
CA GLY A 58 -6.68 2.51 1.27
C GLY A 58 -7.36 1.25 0.72
N SER A 59 -7.30 0.17 1.48
CA SER A 59 -8.07 -1.03 1.18
C SER A 59 -9.48 -0.95 1.81
N THR A 60 -9.74 -1.72 2.84
CA THR A 60 -11.06 -1.79 3.48
C THR A 60 -11.51 -0.47 4.12
N SER A 61 -10.61 0.26 4.74
CA SER A 61 -10.93 1.43 5.57
C SER A 61 -11.49 2.63 4.79
N ALA A 62 -11.18 2.76 3.51
CA ALA A 62 -11.67 3.87 2.69
C ALA A 62 -13.05 3.62 2.04
N HIS A 63 -13.46 2.35 1.93
CA HIS A 63 -14.71 1.97 1.28
C HIS A 63 -15.97 2.64 1.87
N PRO A 64 -16.17 2.74 3.20
CA PRO A 64 -17.35 3.42 3.75
C PRO A 64 -17.45 4.89 3.35
N THR A 65 -16.31 5.57 3.21
CA THR A 65 -16.28 6.97 2.74
C THR A 65 -16.61 7.05 1.25
N ALA A 66 -16.10 6.13 0.43
CA ALA A 66 -16.45 6.04 -0.98
C ALA A 66 -17.96 5.84 -1.19
N LEU A 67 -18.59 4.98 -0.39
CA LEU A 67 -20.04 4.77 -0.39
C LEU A 67 -20.82 6.04 -0.03
N LEU A 68 -20.38 6.78 0.99
CA LEU A 68 -21.03 8.03 1.38
C LEU A 68 -20.94 9.07 0.25
N ILE A 69 -19.77 9.24 -0.37
CA ILE A 69 -19.59 10.15 -1.51
C ILE A 69 -20.51 9.74 -2.66
N ALA A 70 -20.51 8.45 -3.03
CA ALA A 70 -21.32 7.95 -4.12
C ALA A 70 -22.83 8.15 -3.88
N GLY A 71 -23.32 7.86 -2.67
CA GLY A 71 -24.71 8.08 -2.28
C GLY A 71 -25.09 9.56 -2.35
N MET A 72 -24.21 10.46 -1.92
CA MET A 72 -24.46 11.92 -2.02
C MET A 72 -24.48 12.41 -3.47
N VAL A 73 -23.59 11.93 -4.33
CA VAL A 73 -23.61 12.24 -5.77
C VAL A 73 -24.93 11.79 -6.38
N LYS A 74 -25.34 10.55 -6.20
CA LYS A 74 -26.60 10.01 -6.75
C LYS A 74 -27.84 10.69 -6.20
N HIS A 75 -27.79 11.23 -4.99
CA HIS A 75 -28.89 12.00 -4.42
C HIS A 75 -29.03 13.37 -5.10
N ILE A 76 -27.93 14.02 -5.48
CA ILE A 76 -27.93 15.35 -6.11
C ILE A 76 -28.13 15.23 -7.62
N ASP A 77 -27.42 14.31 -8.27
CA ASP A 77 -27.50 14.06 -9.70
C ASP A 77 -27.53 12.55 -9.97
N PRO A 78 -28.71 11.95 -10.06
CA PRO A 78 -28.86 10.51 -10.36
C PRO A 78 -28.33 10.11 -11.75
N ALA A 79 -28.21 11.08 -12.69
CA ALA A 79 -27.79 10.79 -14.07
C ALA A 79 -26.26 10.62 -14.18
N THR A 80 -25.48 11.26 -13.31
CA THR A 80 -24.01 11.09 -13.31
C THR A 80 -23.62 9.63 -13.14
N ILE A 81 -22.82 9.11 -14.08
CA ILE A 81 -22.31 7.73 -14.02
C ILE A 81 -21.20 7.62 -12.97
N LEU A 82 -21.33 6.68 -12.03
CA LEU A 82 -20.32 6.45 -10.98
C LEU A 82 -19.54 5.18 -11.24
N ILE A 83 -18.22 5.33 -11.38
CA ILE A 83 -17.27 4.25 -11.64
C ILE A 83 -16.36 4.11 -10.44
N TYR A 84 -16.27 2.91 -9.85
CA TYR A 84 -15.47 2.63 -8.67
C TYR A 84 -14.33 1.68 -9.00
N GLY A 85 -13.11 1.96 -8.53
CA GLY A 85 -11.94 1.12 -8.81
C GLY A 85 -10.95 1.06 -7.65
N GLY A 86 -9.99 0.16 -7.79
CA GLY A 86 -8.94 -0.09 -6.80
C GLY A 86 -9.01 -1.50 -6.21
N VAL A 87 -8.17 -1.75 -5.19
CA VAL A 87 -8.00 -3.10 -4.62
C VAL A 87 -9.31 -3.62 -4.00
N PHE A 88 -9.93 -2.84 -3.11
CA PHE A 88 -11.13 -3.27 -2.40
C PHE A 88 -12.29 -3.60 -3.35
N PRO A 89 -12.74 -2.70 -4.26
CA PRO A 89 -13.86 -3.00 -5.16
C PRO A 89 -13.54 -4.11 -6.16
N THR A 90 -12.27 -4.32 -6.52
CA THR A 90 -11.87 -5.44 -7.37
C THR A 90 -12.28 -6.79 -6.77
N TYR A 91 -12.12 -6.95 -5.45
CA TYR A 91 -12.43 -8.20 -4.76
C TYR A 91 -13.86 -8.25 -4.20
N HIS A 92 -14.51 -7.12 -3.95
CA HIS A 92 -15.86 -7.04 -3.36
C HIS A 92 -16.94 -6.59 -4.37
N TRP A 93 -16.67 -6.66 -5.66
CA TRP A 93 -17.57 -6.14 -6.67
C TRP A 93 -19.00 -6.71 -6.60
N ARG A 94 -19.14 -8.03 -6.31
CA ARG A 94 -20.45 -8.69 -6.18
C ARG A 94 -21.24 -8.11 -5.02
N ASP A 95 -20.61 -8.04 -3.85
CA ASP A 95 -21.24 -7.53 -2.63
C ASP A 95 -21.65 -6.06 -2.83
N ILE A 96 -20.73 -5.24 -3.34
CA ILE A 96 -20.98 -3.82 -3.59
C ILE A 96 -22.17 -3.62 -4.55
N LEU A 97 -22.18 -4.33 -5.68
CA LEU A 97 -23.26 -4.20 -6.66
C LEU A 97 -24.59 -4.82 -6.19
N ALA A 98 -24.54 -5.77 -5.26
CA ALA A 98 -25.75 -6.34 -4.65
C ALA A 98 -26.34 -5.44 -3.56
N GLU A 99 -25.49 -4.74 -2.79
CA GLU A 99 -25.89 -3.98 -1.60
C GLU A 99 -26.27 -2.53 -1.90
N THR A 100 -25.72 -1.92 -2.96
CA THR A 100 -25.95 -0.51 -3.27
C THR A 100 -26.12 -0.24 -4.76
N GLU A 101 -27.02 0.66 -5.11
CA GLU A 101 -27.19 1.20 -6.46
C GLU A 101 -26.32 2.44 -6.73
N ALA A 102 -25.52 2.88 -5.74
CA ALA A 102 -24.75 4.09 -5.86
C ALA A 102 -23.62 4.00 -6.92
N PHE A 103 -23.12 2.81 -7.21
CA PHE A 103 -22.13 2.61 -8.27
C PHE A 103 -22.75 1.94 -9.49
N ASP A 104 -22.50 2.50 -10.66
CA ASP A 104 -22.95 1.93 -11.94
C ASP A 104 -21.96 0.87 -12.42
N PHE A 105 -20.67 1.13 -12.31
CA PHE A 105 -19.58 0.28 -12.76
C PHE A 105 -18.50 0.10 -11.70
N ILE A 106 -17.86 -1.07 -11.74
CA ILE A 106 -16.62 -1.35 -11.01
C ILE A 106 -15.54 -1.72 -12.02
N VAL A 107 -14.41 -1.02 -11.99
CA VAL A 107 -13.20 -1.38 -12.72
C VAL A 107 -12.35 -2.30 -11.85
N ARG A 108 -12.05 -3.50 -12.35
CA ARG A 108 -11.38 -4.58 -11.65
C ARG A 108 -9.94 -4.74 -12.13
N GLY A 109 -8.98 -4.73 -11.21
CA GLY A 109 -7.55 -4.83 -11.51
C GLY A 109 -6.93 -3.53 -12.00
N GLU A 110 -6.01 -3.62 -12.96
CA GLU A 110 -5.35 -2.45 -13.57
C GLU A 110 -6.32 -1.67 -14.44
N GLY A 111 -6.47 -0.40 -14.16
CA GLY A 111 -7.57 0.40 -14.69
C GLY A 111 -7.25 1.20 -15.96
N GLU A 112 -5.99 1.43 -16.31
CA GLU A 112 -5.58 2.40 -17.32
C GLU A 112 -6.19 2.11 -18.70
N ALA A 113 -6.09 0.89 -19.18
CA ALA A 113 -6.71 0.48 -20.45
C ALA A 113 -8.22 0.32 -20.33
N THR A 114 -8.67 -0.27 -19.21
CA THR A 114 -10.08 -0.59 -18.97
C THR A 114 -10.94 0.66 -18.89
N ILE A 115 -10.46 1.73 -18.22
CA ILE A 115 -11.25 2.95 -18.06
C ILE A 115 -11.47 3.66 -19.40
N VAL A 116 -10.44 3.73 -20.25
CA VAL A 116 -10.58 4.30 -21.60
C VAL A 116 -11.57 3.50 -22.42
N ALA A 117 -11.45 2.15 -22.42
CA ALA A 117 -12.38 1.29 -23.14
C ALA A 117 -13.83 1.40 -22.63
N LEU A 118 -14.02 1.54 -21.30
CA LEU A 118 -15.35 1.71 -20.70
C LEU A 118 -15.99 3.04 -21.10
N VAL A 119 -15.26 4.15 -20.96
CA VAL A 119 -15.77 5.49 -21.31
C VAL A 119 -16.09 5.56 -22.80
N GLU A 120 -15.21 5.02 -23.66
CA GLU A 120 -15.48 4.94 -25.10
C GLU A 120 -16.72 4.08 -25.41
N ALA A 121 -16.92 2.96 -24.72
CA ALA A 121 -18.09 2.10 -24.91
C ALA A 121 -19.40 2.81 -24.49
N LEU A 122 -19.37 3.57 -23.40
CA LEU A 122 -20.50 4.37 -22.93
C LEU A 122 -20.84 5.51 -23.91
N GLU A 123 -19.83 6.27 -24.36
CA GLU A 123 -20.01 7.35 -25.34
C GLU A 123 -20.57 6.84 -26.66
N LYS A 124 -20.00 5.78 -27.21
CA LYS A 124 -20.37 5.20 -28.52
C LYS A 124 -21.51 4.16 -28.43
N ARG A 125 -22.09 3.94 -27.27
CA ARG A 125 -23.13 2.94 -27.01
C ARG A 125 -22.77 1.53 -27.50
N LYS A 126 -21.50 1.15 -27.32
CA LYS A 126 -21.02 -0.20 -27.65
C LYS A 126 -21.44 -1.22 -26.58
N PRO A 127 -21.50 -2.52 -26.93
CA PRO A 127 -21.80 -3.56 -25.93
C PRO A 127 -20.78 -3.56 -24.79
N LEU A 128 -21.24 -3.46 -23.55
CA LEU A 128 -20.40 -3.49 -22.36
C LEU A 128 -19.72 -4.84 -22.13
N SER A 129 -20.31 -5.93 -22.69
CA SER A 129 -19.70 -7.26 -22.68
C SER A 129 -18.32 -7.32 -23.34
N ASP A 130 -18.02 -6.39 -24.24
CA ASP A 130 -16.75 -6.33 -24.97
C ASP A 130 -15.66 -5.61 -24.18
N VAL A 131 -16.02 -4.92 -23.10
CA VAL A 131 -15.08 -4.25 -22.21
C VAL A 131 -14.59 -5.23 -21.15
N ALA A 132 -13.33 -5.66 -21.25
CA ALA A 132 -12.74 -6.56 -20.26
C ALA A 132 -12.41 -5.80 -18.96
N GLY A 133 -12.56 -6.47 -17.81
CA GLY A 133 -12.16 -5.95 -16.51
C GLY A 133 -13.19 -5.06 -15.82
N ILE A 134 -14.45 -5.11 -16.22
CA ILE A 134 -15.54 -4.36 -15.55
C ILE A 134 -16.53 -5.29 -14.85
N ALA A 135 -17.24 -4.73 -13.88
CA ALA A 135 -18.44 -5.34 -13.33
C ALA A 135 -19.54 -4.28 -13.22
N PHE A 136 -20.78 -4.71 -13.45
CA PHE A 136 -21.99 -3.88 -13.45
C PHE A 136 -23.23 -4.74 -13.20
N ARG A 137 -24.45 -4.16 -13.20
CA ARG A 137 -25.68 -4.93 -13.11
C ARG A 137 -26.21 -5.26 -14.51
N ASP A 138 -26.56 -6.54 -14.74
CA ASP A 138 -27.20 -6.98 -15.97
C ASP A 138 -28.65 -6.43 -16.07
N ASP A 139 -29.33 -6.75 -17.17
CA ASP A 139 -30.71 -6.33 -17.42
C ASP A 139 -31.70 -6.84 -16.35
N LEU A 140 -31.31 -7.89 -15.62
CA LEU A 140 -32.07 -8.44 -14.50
C LEU A 140 -31.65 -7.85 -13.15
N ARG A 141 -30.86 -6.78 -13.16
CA ARG A 141 -30.32 -6.08 -11.98
C ARG A 141 -29.39 -6.95 -11.11
N ARG A 142 -28.82 -8.02 -11.66
CA ARG A 142 -27.89 -8.91 -10.96
C ARG A 142 -26.45 -8.47 -11.20
N PRO A 143 -25.57 -8.58 -10.19
CA PRO A 143 -24.15 -8.35 -10.38
C PRO A 143 -23.56 -9.26 -11.45
N PHE A 144 -22.97 -8.68 -12.48
CA PHE A 144 -22.31 -9.34 -13.58
C PHE A 144 -20.90 -8.80 -13.77
N ALA A 145 -19.93 -9.64 -14.14
CA ALA A 145 -18.58 -9.23 -14.46
C ALA A 145 -18.16 -9.78 -15.83
N THR A 146 -17.53 -8.93 -16.60
CA THR A 146 -16.89 -9.32 -17.87
C THR A 146 -15.60 -10.12 -17.61
N ASN A 147 -15.00 -10.67 -18.66
CA ASN A 147 -13.71 -11.32 -18.59
C ASN A 147 -12.67 -10.39 -17.94
N PRO A 148 -11.70 -10.94 -17.19
CA PRO A 148 -10.63 -10.14 -16.61
C PRO A 148 -9.86 -9.34 -17.66
N ALA A 149 -9.48 -8.10 -17.31
CA ALA A 149 -8.58 -7.32 -18.15
C ALA A 149 -7.21 -8.00 -18.27
N ARG A 150 -6.55 -7.80 -19.40
CA ARG A 150 -5.17 -8.24 -19.55
C ARG A 150 -4.26 -7.40 -18.67
N THR A 151 -3.35 -8.06 -17.99
CA THR A 151 -2.29 -7.38 -17.22
C THR A 151 -1.45 -6.50 -18.16
N ILE A 152 -1.23 -5.25 -17.82
CA ILE A 152 -0.39 -4.32 -18.59
C ILE A 152 1.03 -4.87 -18.61
N ALA A 153 1.52 -5.23 -19.80
CA ALA A 153 2.83 -5.86 -19.97
C ALA A 153 3.98 -4.84 -19.84
N ASN A 154 3.81 -3.68 -20.46
CA ASN A 154 4.76 -2.57 -20.40
C ASN A 154 4.14 -1.39 -19.65
N LEU A 155 4.70 -1.06 -18.49
CA LEU A 155 4.17 0.00 -17.63
C LEU A 155 4.43 1.42 -18.20
N ASP A 156 5.24 1.56 -19.23
CA ASP A 156 5.50 2.82 -19.90
C ASP A 156 4.52 3.12 -21.06
N ASP A 157 3.53 2.24 -21.30
CA ASP A 157 2.51 2.46 -22.32
C ASP A 157 1.46 3.52 -21.88
N TYR A 158 1.38 3.80 -20.59
CA TYR A 158 0.44 4.77 -20.00
C TYR A 158 1.21 5.79 -19.18
N ARG A 159 1.07 7.06 -19.55
CA ARG A 159 1.68 8.15 -18.80
C ARG A 159 0.86 8.54 -17.55
N ILE A 160 1.49 9.20 -16.63
CA ILE A 160 0.84 9.82 -15.47
C ILE A 160 0.32 11.21 -15.89
N GLY A 161 -0.90 11.55 -15.50
CA GLY A 161 -1.54 12.86 -15.78
C GLY A 161 -1.10 13.94 -14.79
N TRP A 162 0.19 14.30 -14.79
CA TRP A 162 0.73 15.31 -13.87
C TRP A 162 0.08 16.68 -14.01
N GLU A 163 -0.46 17.00 -15.18
CA GLU A 163 -1.19 18.25 -15.47
C GLU A 163 -2.51 18.40 -14.70
N LEU A 164 -3.01 17.33 -14.12
CA LEU A 164 -4.25 17.32 -13.33
C LEU A 164 -4.09 17.91 -11.93
N ILE A 165 -2.87 18.16 -11.50
CA ILE A 165 -2.60 18.68 -10.15
C ILE A 165 -1.64 19.86 -10.15
N ASP A 166 -1.80 20.72 -9.17
CA ASP A 166 -0.75 21.67 -8.80
C ASP A 166 0.25 20.98 -7.86
N ILE A 167 1.37 20.50 -8.44
CA ILE A 167 2.42 19.78 -7.71
C ILE A 167 2.97 20.58 -6.54
N THR A 168 2.89 21.92 -6.58
CA THR A 168 3.41 22.79 -5.50
C THR A 168 2.65 22.64 -4.18
N ARG A 169 1.45 22.09 -4.23
CA ARG A 169 0.60 21.85 -3.06
C ARG A 169 0.98 20.59 -2.28
N TYR A 170 1.80 19.72 -2.85
CA TYR A 170 2.13 18.43 -2.26
C TYR A 170 3.52 18.43 -1.64
N SER A 171 3.60 17.92 -0.43
CA SER A 171 4.86 17.86 0.31
C SER A 171 4.95 16.59 1.14
N TYR A 172 6.17 16.18 1.42
CA TYR A 172 6.48 15.08 2.32
C TYR A 172 7.84 15.30 2.96
N TRP A 173 8.13 14.56 4.03
CA TRP A 173 9.45 14.53 4.66
C TRP A 173 9.94 15.90 5.16
N GLY A 174 9.08 16.60 5.91
CA GLY A 174 9.39 17.89 6.50
C GLY A 174 9.23 19.08 5.56
N GLY A 175 8.23 19.00 4.67
CA GLY A 175 7.85 20.09 3.79
C GLY A 175 8.59 20.11 2.45
N LYS A 176 9.34 19.07 2.11
CA LYS A 176 9.94 18.92 0.77
C LYS A 176 8.84 18.70 -0.25
N ARG A 177 8.91 19.38 -1.39
CA ARG A 177 7.99 19.13 -2.50
C ARG A 177 8.16 17.69 -2.98
N ALA A 178 7.07 16.93 -2.95
CA ALA A 178 7.13 15.48 -3.11
C ALA A 178 6.00 14.95 -3.96
N VAL A 179 6.29 13.88 -4.71
CA VAL A 179 5.27 13.10 -5.42
C VAL A 179 5.44 11.62 -5.16
N VAL A 180 4.36 10.88 -5.43
CA VAL A 180 4.37 9.42 -5.44
C VAL A 180 4.64 8.95 -6.85
N MET A 181 5.53 7.99 -7.00
CA MET A 181 5.80 7.32 -8.28
C MET A 181 5.90 5.82 -8.08
N GLN A 182 5.78 5.06 -9.16
CA GLN A 182 5.85 3.60 -9.13
C GLN A 182 6.80 3.12 -10.23
N PHE A 183 7.94 2.55 -9.81
CA PHE A 183 8.92 1.94 -10.72
C PHE A 183 8.46 0.57 -11.19
N SER A 184 7.87 -0.20 -10.28
CA SER A 184 7.43 -1.57 -10.55
C SER A 184 6.06 -1.87 -9.96
N ARG A 185 5.37 -2.84 -10.52
CA ARG A 185 4.12 -3.38 -10.02
C ARG A 185 4.26 -4.86 -9.72
N GLY A 186 3.69 -5.28 -8.59
CA GLY A 186 3.69 -6.66 -8.14
C GLY A 186 4.88 -7.01 -7.26
N CYS A 187 4.78 -8.20 -6.68
CA CYS A 187 5.80 -8.78 -5.83
C CYS A 187 5.88 -10.28 -6.12
N PRO A 188 7.06 -10.87 -6.31
CA PRO A 188 7.19 -12.31 -6.59
C PRO A 188 6.94 -13.19 -5.36
N HIS A 189 6.77 -12.59 -4.19
CA HIS A 189 6.55 -13.30 -2.93
C HIS A 189 5.07 -13.57 -2.67
N LEU A 190 4.78 -14.68 -2.00
CA LEU A 190 3.44 -15.17 -1.77
C LEU A 190 3.04 -15.11 -0.29
N CYS A 191 3.35 -13.99 0.39
CA CYS A 191 2.93 -13.77 1.77
C CYS A 191 1.41 -13.90 1.87
N ASN A 192 0.93 -14.74 2.79
CA ASN A 192 -0.48 -15.12 2.83
C ASN A 192 -1.41 -14.05 3.42
N TYR A 193 -0.87 -13.04 4.08
CA TYR A 193 -1.59 -11.91 4.69
C TYR A 193 -1.65 -10.65 3.80
N CYS A 194 -0.86 -10.61 2.72
CA CYS A 194 -0.66 -9.38 1.95
C CYS A 194 -1.92 -9.02 1.13
N GLY A 195 -2.48 -7.84 1.40
CA GLY A 195 -3.67 -7.32 0.70
C GLY A 195 -3.43 -7.00 -0.79
N GLN A 196 -2.18 -6.83 -1.22
CA GLN A 196 -1.82 -6.62 -2.62
C GLN A 196 -1.66 -7.93 -3.40
N ARG A 197 -1.65 -9.06 -2.70
CA ARG A 197 -1.56 -10.37 -3.33
C ARG A 197 -2.71 -10.57 -4.30
N GLY A 198 -2.36 -10.85 -5.55
CA GLY A 198 -3.33 -11.08 -6.59
C GLY A 198 -3.82 -9.87 -7.35
N PHE A 199 -3.73 -8.67 -6.80
CA PHE A 199 -4.06 -7.44 -7.52
C PHE A 199 -3.01 -7.16 -8.61
N TRP A 200 -1.73 -7.13 -8.23
CA TRP A 200 -0.61 -7.06 -9.15
C TRP A 200 -0.08 -8.48 -9.44
N THR A 201 -0.54 -9.11 -10.49
CA THR A 201 -0.35 -10.54 -10.74
C THR A 201 1.08 -10.97 -11.03
N ARG A 202 1.91 -10.06 -11.57
CA ARG A 202 3.31 -10.32 -11.91
C ARG A 202 4.16 -9.12 -11.55
N TRP A 203 5.41 -9.38 -11.18
CA TRP A 203 6.38 -8.30 -11.05
C TRP A 203 6.80 -7.83 -12.44
N ARG A 204 6.62 -6.55 -12.71
CA ARG A 204 6.98 -5.84 -13.94
C ARG A 204 7.56 -4.50 -13.55
N HIS A 205 8.36 -3.90 -14.40
CA HIS A 205 8.95 -2.59 -14.12
C HIS A 205 8.89 -1.70 -15.36
N ARG A 206 8.96 -0.42 -15.13
CA ARG A 206 9.15 0.61 -16.13
C ARG A 206 10.57 0.55 -16.68
N ASP A 207 10.80 1.08 -17.86
CA ASP A 207 12.15 1.26 -18.34
C ASP A 207 12.96 2.11 -17.36
N PRO A 208 14.10 1.59 -16.83
CA PRO A 208 14.88 2.28 -15.81
C PRO A 208 15.36 3.67 -16.22
N VAL A 209 15.70 3.86 -17.49
CA VAL A 209 16.21 5.14 -18.00
C VAL A 209 15.06 6.13 -18.19
N LYS A 210 13.93 5.70 -18.75
CA LYS A 210 12.73 6.56 -18.87
C LYS A 210 12.24 7.01 -17.51
N PHE A 211 12.21 6.11 -16.54
CA PHE A 211 11.76 6.41 -15.18
C PHE A 211 12.71 7.43 -14.50
N ALA A 212 14.01 7.27 -14.61
CA ALA A 212 14.98 8.22 -14.09
C ALA A 212 14.86 9.61 -14.75
N ARG A 213 14.63 9.65 -16.07
CA ARG A 213 14.40 10.90 -16.83
C ARG A 213 13.11 11.62 -16.38
N GLU A 214 12.05 10.89 -16.12
CA GLU A 214 10.80 11.48 -15.60
C GLU A 214 11.03 12.10 -14.21
N ILE A 215 11.75 11.42 -13.32
CA ILE A 215 12.15 11.97 -12.01
C ILE A 215 12.98 13.26 -12.19
N ALA A 216 13.95 13.24 -13.10
CA ALA A 216 14.79 14.40 -13.36
C ALA A 216 14.00 15.56 -13.99
N TRP A 217 13.03 15.29 -14.85
CA TRP A 217 12.10 16.27 -15.39
C TRP A 217 11.23 16.88 -14.28
N LEU A 218 10.64 16.08 -13.39
CA LEU A 218 9.88 16.56 -12.24
C LEU A 218 10.70 17.51 -11.35
N TYR A 219 11.99 17.22 -11.17
CA TYR A 219 12.89 18.12 -10.45
C TYR A 219 13.13 19.42 -11.20
N ARG A 220 13.51 19.34 -12.48
CA ARG A 220 13.91 20.50 -13.29
C ARG A 220 12.75 21.46 -13.52
N GLU A 221 11.59 20.94 -13.89
CA GLU A 221 10.41 21.75 -14.25
C GLU A 221 9.54 22.11 -13.04
N HIS A 222 9.38 21.16 -12.10
CA HIS A 222 8.43 21.31 -10.98
C HIS A 222 9.10 21.43 -9.61
N ARG A 223 10.43 21.37 -9.57
CA ARG A 223 11.19 21.44 -8.30
C ARG A 223 10.79 20.36 -7.29
N VAL A 224 10.47 19.17 -7.76
CA VAL A 224 10.19 18.02 -6.91
C VAL A 224 11.50 17.57 -6.25
N GLU A 225 11.57 17.61 -4.94
CA GLU A 225 12.76 17.31 -4.15
C GLU A 225 12.77 15.87 -3.63
N LEU A 226 11.61 15.21 -3.60
CA LEU A 226 11.48 13.87 -3.04
C LEU A 226 10.48 13.02 -3.82
N ILE A 227 10.89 11.79 -4.08
CA ILE A 227 10.04 10.73 -4.63
C ILE A 227 9.73 9.70 -3.54
N ASN A 228 8.44 9.46 -3.30
CA ASN A 228 7.99 8.32 -2.51
C ASN A 228 7.60 7.18 -3.48
N LEU A 229 8.37 6.09 -3.47
CA LEU A 229 8.07 4.93 -4.28
C LEU A 229 6.91 4.13 -3.66
N ALA A 230 5.82 4.00 -4.41
CA ALA A 230 4.63 3.24 -4.02
C ALA A 230 4.67 1.76 -4.42
N ASP A 231 5.85 1.27 -4.69
CA ASP A 231 6.10 -0.11 -5.09
C ASP A 231 5.91 -1.10 -3.95
N GLU A 232 5.43 -2.29 -4.24
CA GLU A 232 5.41 -3.41 -3.29
C GLU A 232 6.82 -3.94 -3.02
N ASN A 233 7.64 -4.03 -4.06
CA ASN A 233 9.06 -4.40 -3.94
C ASN A 233 9.86 -3.98 -5.19
N PRO A 234 10.36 -2.74 -5.29
CA PRO A 234 11.06 -2.24 -6.47
C PRO A 234 12.39 -2.95 -6.73
N THR A 235 13.00 -3.51 -5.68
CA THR A 235 14.31 -4.14 -5.73
C THR A 235 14.29 -5.60 -6.16
N SER A 236 13.12 -6.18 -6.49
CA SER A 236 12.96 -7.61 -6.83
C SER A 236 13.90 -8.09 -7.93
N SER A 237 14.17 -7.26 -8.94
CA SER A 237 15.18 -7.54 -9.95
C SER A 237 16.45 -6.74 -9.70
N LYS A 238 17.50 -7.40 -9.24
CA LYS A 238 18.81 -6.77 -9.05
C LYS A 238 19.30 -6.04 -10.33
N LYS A 239 19.08 -6.63 -11.50
CA LYS A 239 19.48 -6.05 -12.79
C LYS A 239 18.72 -4.76 -13.11
N ALA A 240 17.39 -4.79 -13.03
CA ALA A 240 16.55 -3.62 -13.33
C ALA A 240 16.78 -2.49 -12.33
N TRP A 241 16.87 -2.83 -11.04
CA TRP A 241 17.13 -1.86 -9.98
C TRP A 241 18.51 -1.21 -10.13
N ARG A 242 19.54 -2.01 -10.43
CA ARG A 242 20.87 -1.47 -10.71
C ARG A 242 20.88 -0.51 -11.91
N ALA A 243 20.20 -0.85 -13.00
CA ALA A 243 20.07 0.02 -14.17
C ALA A 243 19.38 1.35 -13.82
N PHE A 244 18.35 1.31 -12.96
CA PHE A 244 17.70 2.52 -12.45
C PHE A 244 18.64 3.38 -11.63
N LEU A 245 19.41 2.78 -10.70
CA LEU A 245 20.39 3.52 -9.89
C LEU A 245 21.46 4.20 -10.78
N ASP A 246 21.98 3.47 -11.74
CA ASP A 246 22.98 4.01 -12.68
C ASP A 246 22.39 5.16 -13.52
N ALA A 247 21.14 5.04 -13.98
CA ALA A 247 20.44 6.08 -14.72
C ALA A 247 20.18 7.33 -13.85
N MET A 248 19.74 7.16 -12.58
CA MET A 248 19.57 8.28 -11.65
C MET A 248 20.88 9.02 -11.35
N ILE A 249 21.96 8.27 -11.20
CA ILE A 249 23.29 8.86 -11.00
C ILE A 249 23.73 9.67 -12.23
N ALA A 250 23.40 9.19 -13.42
CA ALA A 250 23.71 9.88 -14.69
C ALA A 250 22.89 11.17 -14.87
N GLU A 251 21.60 11.19 -14.43
CA GLU A 251 20.77 12.41 -14.47
C GLU A 251 21.29 13.51 -13.53
N ASN A 252 22.07 13.15 -12.51
CA ASN A 252 22.75 14.06 -11.60
C ASN A 252 21.83 15.16 -11.02
N VAL A 253 20.66 14.75 -10.51
CA VAL A 253 19.69 15.63 -9.83
C VAL A 253 19.66 15.32 -8.34
N PRO A 254 19.53 16.33 -7.45
CA PRO A 254 19.57 16.14 -6.00
C PRO A 254 18.20 15.71 -5.44
N VAL A 255 17.57 14.72 -6.09
CA VAL A 255 16.26 14.20 -5.66
C VAL A 255 16.45 13.11 -4.62
N LEU A 256 15.69 13.18 -3.55
CA LEU A 256 15.66 12.17 -2.50
C LEU A 256 14.65 11.08 -2.83
N ILE A 257 14.98 9.84 -2.50
CA ILE A 257 14.10 8.69 -2.75
C ILE A 257 13.85 7.97 -1.42
N VAL A 258 12.57 7.72 -1.13
CA VAL A 258 12.11 6.86 -0.05
C VAL A 258 11.17 5.80 -0.61
N GLY A 259 11.08 4.65 0.04
CA GLY A 259 10.21 3.58 -0.43
C GLY A 259 10.20 2.40 0.53
N SER A 260 9.68 1.27 0.03
CA SER A 260 9.61 0.00 0.76
C SER A 260 10.37 -1.09 0.01
N THR A 261 11.00 -1.99 0.74
CA THR A 261 11.69 -3.15 0.17
C THR A 261 11.79 -4.30 1.18
N ARG A 262 12.27 -5.43 0.74
CA ARG A 262 12.55 -6.59 1.59
C ARG A 262 13.98 -6.54 2.14
N ALA A 263 14.14 -7.06 3.35
CA ALA A 263 15.45 -7.13 4.00
C ALA A 263 16.44 -8.03 3.22
N ASP A 264 15.97 -9.16 2.71
CA ASP A 264 16.77 -10.09 1.89
C ASP A 264 17.30 -9.44 0.61
N ASP A 265 16.57 -8.54 -0.03
CA ASP A 265 17.05 -7.79 -1.19
C ASP A 265 18.20 -6.84 -0.80
N ILE A 266 18.11 -6.19 0.35
CA ILE A 266 19.19 -5.33 0.87
C ILE A 266 20.46 -6.15 1.16
N VAL A 267 20.30 -7.34 1.78
CA VAL A 267 21.43 -8.24 2.04
C VAL A 267 22.05 -8.73 0.73
N ARG A 268 21.22 -9.13 -0.25
CA ARG A 268 21.68 -9.52 -1.60
C ARG A 268 22.51 -8.43 -2.27
N ASP A 269 22.11 -7.17 -2.08
CA ASP A 269 22.70 -6.01 -2.75
C ASP A 269 23.80 -5.30 -1.92
N ALA A 270 24.28 -5.93 -0.84
CA ALA A 270 25.26 -5.38 0.08
C ALA A 270 26.45 -4.64 -0.58
N GLY A 271 27.03 -5.24 -1.64
CA GLY A 271 28.15 -4.65 -2.38
C GLY A 271 27.82 -3.41 -3.24
N SER A 272 26.53 -3.10 -3.44
CA SER A 272 26.06 -1.99 -4.27
C SER A 272 25.27 -0.92 -3.52
N LEU A 273 25.14 -1.03 -2.19
CA LEU A 273 24.34 -0.07 -1.41
C LEU A 273 24.90 1.37 -1.45
N HIS A 274 26.19 1.55 -1.68
CA HIS A 274 26.77 2.88 -1.91
C HIS A 274 26.15 3.58 -3.14
N LEU A 275 25.70 2.84 -4.16
CA LEU A 275 25.00 3.37 -5.32
C LEU A 275 23.58 3.80 -4.99
N TYR A 276 22.89 3.09 -4.09
CA TYR A 276 21.59 3.51 -3.58
C TYR A 276 21.67 4.92 -3.02
N ARG A 277 22.67 5.17 -2.11
CA ARG A 277 22.85 6.50 -1.51
C ARG A 277 23.22 7.54 -2.55
N LYS A 278 24.10 7.20 -3.52
CA LYS A 278 24.50 8.10 -4.60
C LYS A 278 23.35 8.46 -5.55
N ALA A 279 22.42 7.55 -5.78
CA ALA A 279 21.19 7.76 -6.56
C ALA A 279 20.09 8.53 -5.82
N GLY A 280 20.32 8.94 -4.57
CA GLY A 280 19.35 9.71 -3.78
C GLY A 280 18.53 8.91 -2.77
N VAL A 281 18.72 7.60 -2.65
CA VAL A 281 17.98 6.79 -1.68
C VAL A 281 18.41 7.16 -0.26
N ILE A 282 17.46 7.64 0.56
CA ILE A 282 17.73 8.08 1.93
C ILE A 282 17.05 7.21 2.99
N ARG A 283 16.00 6.48 2.65
CA ARG A 283 15.27 5.62 3.59
C ARG A 283 14.62 4.44 2.91
N TRP A 284 14.71 3.27 3.54
CA TRP A 284 13.89 2.10 3.22
C TRP A 284 13.01 1.69 4.39
N LEU A 285 11.73 1.48 4.10
CA LEU A 285 10.85 0.71 4.95
C LEU A 285 11.11 -0.77 4.67
N LEU A 286 11.52 -1.49 5.70
CA LEU A 286 11.76 -2.94 5.64
C LEU A 286 10.52 -3.67 6.14
N GLY A 287 9.91 -4.46 5.27
CA GLY A 287 8.85 -5.37 5.67
C GLY A 287 9.45 -6.49 6.52
N MET A 288 9.60 -6.31 7.82
CA MET A 288 10.07 -7.35 8.74
C MET A 288 8.91 -8.23 9.20
N GLU A 289 7.78 -7.60 9.47
CA GLU A 289 6.48 -8.15 9.91
C GLU A 289 6.51 -8.76 11.32
N ASN A 290 7.42 -9.67 11.61
CA ASN A 290 7.54 -10.28 12.94
C ASN A 290 8.99 -10.60 13.28
N THR A 291 9.27 -10.80 14.56
CA THR A 291 10.57 -11.17 15.09
C THR A 291 10.66 -12.65 15.50
N ASP A 292 9.64 -13.44 15.18
CA ASP A 292 9.58 -14.88 15.44
C ASP A 292 9.62 -15.68 14.13
N GLU A 293 10.59 -16.59 14.00
CA GLU A 293 10.80 -17.38 12.78
C GLU A 293 9.60 -18.29 12.45
N GLN A 294 8.92 -18.82 13.46
CA GLN A 294 7.74 -19.67 13.24
C GLN A 294 6.58 -18.86 12.67
N THR A 295 6.37 -17.66 13.21
CA THR A 295 5.38 -16.72 12.67
C THR A 295 5.71 -16.32 11.23
N LEU A 296 6.99 -16.02 10.92
CA LEU A 296 7.41 -15.71 9.55
C LEU A 296 7.16 -16.86 8.58
N GLN A 297 7.35 -18.10 9.01
CA GLN A 297 7.01 -19.30 8.22
C GLN A 297 5.50 -19.44 8.03
N LEU A 298 4.70 -19.29 9.11
CA LEU A 298 3.24 -19.34 9.06
C LEU A 298 2.66 -18.36 8.03
N ILE A 299 3.15 -17.12 8.04
CA ILE A 299 2.68 -16.06 7.12
C ILE A 299 3.34 -16.13 5.74
N ARG A 300 4.20 -17.14 5.49
CA ARG A 300 4.93 -17.34 4.24
C ARG A 300 5.72 -16.10 3.79
N LYS A 301 6.35 -15.41 4.75
CA LYS A 301 7.15 -14.22 4.47
C LYS A 301 8.38 -14.53 3.61
N GLY A 302 8.99 -15.71 3.79
CA GLY A 302 10.17 -16.16 3.04
C GLY A 302 11.44 -15.37 3.34
N GLY A 303 11.47 -14.60 4.44
CA GLY A 303 12.64 -13.93 4.99
C GLY A 303 13.06 -14.57 6.31
N SER A 304 14.12 -14.06 6.93
CA SER A 304 14.59 -14.49 8.24
C SER A 304 14.92 -13.31 9.15
N THR A 305 14.86 -13.53 10.46
CA THR A 305 15.22 -12.52 11.46
C THR A 305 16.70 -12.11 11.38
N SER A 306 17.56 -13.02 10.91
CA SER A 306 18.98 -12.71 10.65
C SER A 306 19.16 -11.77 9.45
N SER A 307 18.40 -11.95 8.37
CA SER A 307 18.40 -11.03 7.22
C SER A 307 17.89 -9.65 7.61
N ASP A 308 16.85 -9.58 8.44
CA ASP A 308 16.31 -8.30 8.93
C ASP A 308 17.36 -7.50 9.71
N ARG A 309 18.05 -8.16 10.63
CA ARG A 309 19.13 -7.56 11.42
C ARG A 309 20.27 -7.08 10.53
N GLU A 310 20.70 -7.93 9.59
CA GLU A 310 21.80 -7.61 8.69
C GLU A 310 21.45 -6.48 7.74
N ALA A 311 20.22 -6.43 7.20
CA ALA A 311 19.74 -5.35 6.35
C ALA A 311 19.81 -3.99 7.07
N ILE A 312 19.33 -3.92 8.31
CA ILE A 312 19.37 -2.69 9.12
C ILE A 312 20.83 -2.23 9.33
N ARG A 313 21.74 -3.17 9.62
CA ARG A 313 23.17 -2.89 9.78
C ARG A 313 23.78 -2.34 8.48
N LEU A 314 23.50 -2.98 7.35
CA LEU A 314 24.01 -2.60 6.03
C LEU A 314 23.49 -1.23 5.57
N LEU A 315 22.20 -0.95 5.75
CA LEU A 315 21.62 0.36 5.43
C LEU A 315 22.32 1.47 6.23
N ARG A 316 22.50 1.27 7.53
CA ARG A 316 23.19 2.23 8.40
C ARG A 316 24.63 2.49 7.96
N LEU A 317 25.40 1.46 7.60
CA LEU A 317 26.77 1.60 7.12
C LEU A 317 26.86 2.42 5.83
N ASN A 318 25.80 2.43 5.03
CA ASN A 318 25.72 3.18 3.77
C ASN A 318 24.98 4.51 3.91
N GLY A 319 24.69 4.97 5.11
CA GLY A 319 24.02 6.25 5.33
C GLY A 319 22.57 6.28 4.85
N ILE A 320 21.87 5.15 4.89
CA ILE A 320 20.46 5.01 4.53
C ILE A 320 19.66 4.67 5.79
N LEU A 321 18.61 5.42 6.07
CA LEU A 321 17.76 5.21 7.22
C LEU A 321 16.92 3.93 7.05
N SER A 322 16.81 3.17 8.13
CA SER A 322 15.96 1.98 8.20
C SER A 322 14.67 2.25 8.97
N MET A 323 13.53 1.91 8.39
CA MET A 323 12.25 1.86 9.07
C MET A 323 11.76 0.43 9.12
N ALA A 324 11.58 -0.13 10.30
CA ALA A 324 11.13 -1.50 10.49
C ALA A 324 9.61 -1.54 10.66
N THR A 325 8.90 -2.39 9.89
CA THR A 325 7.52 -2.76 10.23
C THR A 325 7.54 -3.89 11.24
N TRP A 326 6.60 -3.86 12.17
CA TRP A 326 6.36 -4.93 13.11
C TRP A 326 4.86 -5.10 13.32
N VAL A 327 4.33 -6.30 13.07
CA VAL A 327 2.89 -6.59 13.10
C VAL A 327 2.59 -7.50 14.29
N ALA A 328 1.72 -7.05 15.16
CA ALA A 328 1.19 -7.83 16.27
C ALA A 328 -0.12 -8.52 15.88
N GLY A 329 -0.34 -9.72 16.43
CA GLY A 329 -1.62 -10.41 16.34
C GLY A 329 -1.74 -11.45 15.23
N PHE A 330 -0.66 -11.94 14.64
CA PHE A 330 -0.71 -13.08 13.71
C PHE A 330 -1.11 -14.37 14.41
N GLU A 331 -0.67 -14.58 15.64
CA GLU A 331 -0.91 -15.78 16.44
C GLU A 331 -1.36 -15.44 17.88
N ASP A 332 -1.53 -16.47 18.71
CA ASP A 332 -1.84 -16.35 20.12
C ASP A 332 -0.65 -15.84 20.95
N GLU A 333 -0.22 -14.61 20.66
CA GLU A 333 0.89 -13.96 21.34
C GLU A 333 0.60 -13.75 22.83
N SER A 334 1.60 -14.05 23.65
CA SER A 334 1.63 -13.77 25.08
C SER A 334 2.54 -12.57 25.40
N PHE A 335 2.54 -12.12 26.67
CA PHE A 335 3.52 -11.11 27.12
C PHE A 335 4.98 -11.57 26.94
N ARG A 336 5.26 -12.87 27.01
CA ARG A 336 6.60 -13.41 26.76
C ARG A 336 7.03 -13.18 25.32
N ASP A 337 6.11 -13.38 24.36
CA ASP A 337 6.37 -13.23 22.95
C ASP A 337 6.59 -11.75 22.61
N LEU A 338 5.76 -10.86 23.14
CA LEU A 338 5.93 -9.41 23.00
C LEU A 338 7.26 -8.94 23.62
N TRP A 339 7.65 -9.47 24.78
CA TRP A 339 8.92 -9.15 25.42
C TRP A 339 10.12 -9.65 24.61
N ARG A 340 10.03 -10.85 24.05
CA ARG A 340 11.05 -11.41 23.13
C ARG A 340 11.19 -10.53 21.90
N GLY A 341 10.07 -10.17 21.27
CA GLY A 341 10.03 -9.26 20.12
C GLY A 341 10.65 -7.89 20.44
N PHE A 342 10.30 -7.31 21.57
CA PHE A 342 10.90 -6.05 22.03
C PHE A 342 12.42 -6.16 22.17
N ARG A 343 12.94 -7.20 22.81
CA ARG A 343 14.39 -7.41 22.95
C ARG A 343 15.10 -7.54 21.59
N GLN A 344 14.47 -8.21 20.65
CA GLN A 344 15.00 -8.34 19.29
C GLN A 344 14.99 -7.00 18.55
N LEU A 345 13.91 -6.23 18.63
CA LEU A 345 13.84 -4.89 18.04
C LEU A 345 14.91 -3.95 18.59
N ILE A 346 15.19 -4.02 19.91
CA ILE A 346 16.31 -3.29 20.53
C ILE A 346 17.67 -3.76 19.95
N ALA A 347 17.84 -5.06 19.76
CA ALA A 347 19.07 -5.64 19.21
C ALA A 347 19.30 -5.31 17.72
N TYR A 348 18.22 -5.25 16.93
CA TYR A 348 18.28 -4.85 15.52
C TYR A 348 18.59 -3.36 15.36
N ASP A 349 18.18 -2.56 16.31
CA ASP A 349 18.43 -1.13 16.39
C ASP A 349 17.98 -0.35 15.13
N PRO A 350 16.74 -0.51 14.61
CA PRO A 350 16.26 0.25 13.46
C PRO A 350 16.23 1.75 13.78
N ASP A 351 16.36 2.62 12.77
CA ASP A 351 16.26 4.06 13.00
C ASP A 351 14.83 4.49 13.34
N GLN A 352 13.87 3.80 12.76
CA GLN A 352 12.44 4.02 12.95
C GLN A 352 11.71 2.68 13.08
N ILE A 353 10.57 2.70 13.76
CA ILE A 353 9.66 1.54 13.84
C ILE A 353 8.24 1.98 13.53
N GLN A 354 7.50 1.11 12.85
CA GLN A 354 6.07 1.21 12.64
C GLN A 354 5.42 -0.07 13.14
N ALA A 355 4.73 0.01 14.27
CA ALA A 355 3.94 -1.11 14.76
C ALA A 355 2.55 -1.09 14.12
N LEU A 356 2.08 -2.27 13.74
CA LEU A 356 0.83 -2.51 13.04
C LEU A 356 0.08 -3.66 13.71
N TYR A 357 -1.21 -3.77 13.44
CA TYR A 357 -2.03 -4.92 13.82
C TYR A 357 -2.44 -5.69 12.59
N VAL A 358 -2.49 -7.01 12.70
CA VAL A 358 -2.97 -7.85 11.61
C VAL A 358 -4.40 -7.47 11.24
N THR A 359 -4.62 -7.21 9.94
CA THR A 359 -5.92 -6.88 9.37
C THR A 359 -6.19 -7.84 8.22
N PRO A 360 -6.89 -8.96 8.44
CA PRO A 360 -7.15 -9.94 7.40
C PRO A 360 -8.09 -9.38 6.33
N HIS A 361 -7.72 -9.55 5.08
CA HIS A 361 -8.59 -9.24 3.96
C HIS A 361 -9.26 -10.50 3.42
N ARG A 362 -10.52 -10.41 3.04
CA ARG A 362 -11.36 -11.54 2.61
C ARG A 362 -10.75 -12.33 1.44
N TRP A 363 -10.01 -11.67 0.57
CA TRP A 363 -9.34 -12.27 -0.58
C TRP A 363 -7.95 -12.85 -0.28
N THR A 364 -7.45 -12.76 0.96
CA THR A 364 -6.14 -13.30 1.34
C THR A 364 -6.25 -14.68 1.97
N PRO A 365 -5.28 -15.58 1.77
CA PRO A 365 -5.30 -16.88 2.44
C PRO A 365 -5.30 -16.79 3.97
N PHE A 366 -4.77 -15.72 4.53
CA PHE A 366 -4.77 -15.49 5.97
C PHE A 366 -6.17 -15.31 6.54
N PHE A 367 -7.12 -14.83 5.75
CA PHE A 367 -8.52 -14.73 6.16
C PHE A 367 -9.08 -16.11 6.58
N ARG A 368 -8.73 -17.18 5.85
CA ARG A 368 -9.15 -18.55 6.18
C ARG A 368 -8.56 -19.04 7.51
N ILE A 369 -7.32 -18.62 7.83
CA ILE A 369 -6.66 -18.92 9.12
C ILE A 369 -7.38 -18.17 10.26
N ALA A 370 -7.79 -16.94 10.01
CA ALA A 370 -8.40 -16.07 11.01
C ALA A 370 -9.94 -16.15 11.08
N ARG A 371 -10.60 -16.93 10.21
CA ARG A 371 -12.07 -16.90 10.00
C ARG A 371 -12.91 -17.08 11.26
N ASP A 372 -12.43 -17.87 12.23
CA ASP A 372 -13.13 -18.19 13.48
C ASP A 372 -12.75 -17.22 14.62
N ARG A 373 -11.84 -16.26 14.37
CA ARG A 373 -11.45 -15.25 15.35
C ARG A 373 -12.54 -14.20 15.51
N LYS A 374 -12.70 -13.72 16.75
CA LYS A 374 -13.73 -12.74 17.08
C LYS A 374 -13.35 -11.35 16.60
N VAL A 375 -14.27 -10.71 15.87
CA VAL A 375 -14.17 -9.29 15.50
C VAL A 375 -14.45 -8.44 16.74
N ILE A 376 -13.55 -7.51 17.04
CA ILE A 376 -13.68 -6.60 18.17
C ILE A 376 -13.94 -5.15 17.73
N GLN A 377 -13.77 -4.86 16.45
CA GLN A 377 -14.03 -3.55 15.85
C GLN A 377 -14.94 -3.68 14.64
N LEU A 378 -16.18 -3.17 14.74
CA LEU A 378 -17.19 -3.24 13.67
C LEU A 378 -17.08 -2.09 12.66
N ASP A 379 -16.45 -0.97 13.04
CA ASP A 379 -16.30 0.16 12.11
C ASP A 379 -15.23 -0.17 11.05
N ALA A 380 -15.67 -0.43 9.83
CA ALA A 380 -14.78 -0.77 8.71
C ALA A 380 -13.74 0.34 8.41
N ARG A 381 -14.00 1.61 8.79
CA ARG A 381 -13.03 2.70 8.66
C ARG A 381 -11.77 2.50 9.50
N LEU A 382 -11.86 1.68 10.54
CA LEU A 382 -10.75 1.34 11.44
C LEU A 382 -10.02 0.04 11.05
N TRP A 383 -10.34 -0.53 9.86
CA TRP A 383 -9.63 -1.69 9.30
C TRP A 383 -8.42 -1.23 8.45
N ASP A 384 -7.49 -0.52 9.10
CA ASP A 384 -6.42 0.27 8.50
C ASP A 384 -5.01 -0.13 8.94
N TYR A 385 -4.86 -1.31 9.54
CA TYR A 385 -3.63 -1.82 10.16
C TYR A 385 -3.15 -1.07 11.43
N LYS A 386 -3.72 0.09 11.73
CA LYS A 386 -3.38 0.89 12.91
C LYS A 386 -4.27 0.56 14.11
N HIS A 387 -5.44 0.00 13.85
CA HIS A 387 -6.39 -0.41 14.86
C HIS A 387 -6.45 -1.93 14.95
N GLN A 388 -6.57 -2.44 16.18
CA GLN A 388 -6.79 -3.87 16.41
C GLN A 388 -8.24 -4.22 16.10
N VAL A 389 -8.45 -5.03 15.06
CA VAL A 389 -9.80 -5.40 14.58
C VAL A 389 -10.26 -6.78 15.02
N LEU A 390 -9.32 -7.67 15.37
CA LEU A 390 -9.59 -9.05 15.80
C LEU A 390 -8.99 -9.36 17.16
N GLN A 391 -9.63 -10.27 17.88
CA GLN A 391 -9.06 -10.94 19.06
C GLN A 391 -8.11 -12.06 18.59
N MET A 392 -6.87 -11.70 18.30
CA MET A 392 -5.85 -12.63 17.76
C MET A 392 -4.85 -13.11 18.82
N THR A 393 -4.88 -12.54 20.02
CA THR A 393 -3.93 -12.87 21.08
C THR A 393 -4.64 -13.36 22.33
N ARG A 394 -3.90 -14.02 23.23
CA ARG A 394 -4.37 -14.39 24.58
C ARG A 394 -4.54 -13.18 25.49
N LEU A 395 -4.00 -12.04 25.11
CA LEU A 395 -4.09 -10.80 25.85
C LEU A 395 -5.43 -10.12 25.61
N LYS A 396 -5.95 -9.45 26.63
CA LYS A 396 -7.10 -8.56 26.42
C LYS A 396 -6.71 -7.46 25.42
N PRO A 397 -7.62 -6.99 24.54
CA PRO A 397 -7.31 -5.99 23.52
C PRO A 397 -6.59 -4.75 24.04
N TRP A 398 -7.01 -4.21 25.19
CA TRP A 398 -6.36 -3.04 25.78
C TRP A 398 -4.94 -3.32 26.27
N MET A 399 -4.66 -4.55 26.76
CA MET A 399 -3.32 -4.95 27.19
C MET A 399 -2.37 -5.02 25.99
N LEU A 400 -2.83 -5.62 24.90
CA LEU A 400 -2.05 -5.67 23.65
C LEU A 400 -1.78 -4.26 23.13
N PHE A 401 -2.80 -3.40 23.09
CA PHE A 401 -2.66 -2.02 22.64
C PHE A 401 -1.57 -1.28 23.41
N PHE A 402 -1.65 -1.25 24.73
CA PHE A 402 -0.66 -0.55 25.56
C PHE A 402 0.72 -1.20 25.49
N ALA A 403 0.81 -2.54 25.41
CA ALA A 403 2.09 -3.21 25.22
C ALA A 403 2.76 -2.79 23.90
N VAL A 404 2.02 -2.75 22.80
CA VAL A 404 2.51 -2.29 21.50
C VAL A 404 2.95 -0.83 21.57
N LYS A 405 2.15 0.06 22.18
CA LYS A 405 2.50 1.49 22.32
C LYS A 405 3.73 1.72 23.21
N LEU A 406 3.91 0.92 24.24
CA LEU A 406 5.11 0.97 25.08
C LEU A 406 6.36 0.46 24.33
N ILE A 407 6.22 -0.59 23.52
CA ILE A 407 7.30 -1.10 22.65
C ILE A 407 7.72 -0.03 21.65
N GLU A 408 6.78 0.60 20.94
CA GLU A 408 7.07 1.69 20.01
C GLU A 408 7.84 2.83 20.72
N LEU A 409 7.33 3.28 21.85
CA LEU A 409 7.95 4.35 22.62
C LEU A 409 9.36 3.98 23.06
N ALA A 410 9.55 2.80 23.64
CA ALA A 410 10.82 2.34 24.17
C ALA A 410 11.87 2.13 23.07
N VAL A 411 11.47 1.54 21.92
CA VAL A 411 12.36 1.35 20.77
C VAL A 411 12.80 2.72 20.19
N GLN A 412 11.88 3.68 20.08
CA GLN A 412 12.23 5.00 19.52
C GLN A 412 12.96 5.91 20.51
N SER A 413 12.77 5.72 21.82
CA SER A 413 13.40 6.53 22.86
C SER A 413 14.71 5.95 23.41
N ARG A 414 15.21 4.83 22.85
CA ARG A 414 16.46 4.23 23.33
C ARG A 414 17.66 5.18 23.14
N PRO A 415 18.69 5.14 24.00
CA PRO A 415 19.80 6.10 23.98
C PRO A 415 20.48 6.24 22.61
N LYS A 416 20.71 5.12 21.90
CA LYS A 416 21.30 5.13 20.56
C LYS A 416 20.43 5.86 19.53
N ALA A 417 19.10 5.70 19.58
CA ALA A 417 18.18 6.39 18.69
C ALA A 417 18.15 7.90 18.98
N LEU A 418 18.07 8.28 20.25
CA LEU A 418 18.10 9.68 20.68
C LEU A 418 19.42 10.35 20.28
N ALA A 419 20.56 9.67 20.47
CA ALA A 419 21.86 10.19 20.04
C ALA A 419 21.89 10.45 18.52
N ARG A 420 21.32 9.56 17.69
CA ARG A 420 21.21 9.77 16.25
C ARG A 420 20.32 10.96 15.90
N ILE A 421 19.16 11.08 16.54
CA ILE A 421 18.23 12.19 16.31
C ILE A 421 18.86 13.55 16.63
N LEU A 422 19.67 13.61 17.68
CA LEU A 422 20.25 14.87 18.18
C LEU A 422 21.59 15.20 17.52
N PHE A 423 22.45 14.21 17.30
CA PHE A 423 23.85 14.38 17.00
C PHE A 423 24.33 13.71 15.71
N HIS A 424 23.43 13.21 14.84
CA HIS A 424 23.85 12.60 13.58
C HIS A 424 24.69 13.58 12.76
N LYS A 425 25.82 13.12 12.21
CA LYS A 425 26.76 13.96 11.46
C LYS A 425 26.17 14.53 10.18
N ASP A 426 25.43 13.70 9.43
CA ASP A 426 24.73 14.14 8.22
C ASP A 426 23.50 15.00 8.60
N PRO A 427 23.46 16.29 8.18
CA PRO A 427 22.36 17.20 8.50
C PRO A 427 21.02 16.75 7.93
N GLU A 428 21.00 16.15 6.72
CA GLU A 428 19.79 15.68 6.06
C GLU A 428 19.17 14.50 6.84
N GLN A 429 20.00 13.53 7.24
CA GLN A 429 19.50 12.41 8.06
C GLN A 429 19.03 12.88 9.44
N ARG A 430 19.73 13.83 10.05
CA ARG A 430 19.32 14.41 11.32
C ARG A 430 17.98 15.15 11.20
N HIS A 431 17.78 15.92 10.13
CA HIS A 431 16.52 16.60 9.83
C HIS A 431 15.40 15.57 9.66
N SER A 432 15.61 14.56 8.84
CA SER A 432 14.68 13.48 8.56
C SER A 432 14.25 12.74 9.84
N MET A 433 15.21 12.38 10.70
CA MET A 433 14.90 11.70 11.95
C MET A 433 14.13 12.59 12.94
N ARG A 434 14.45 13.88 13.02
CA ARG A 434 13.72 14.84 13.88
C ARG A 434 12.28 15.03 13.40
N TRP A 435 12.10 15.21 12.08
CA TRP A 435 10.78 15.33 11.49
C TRP A 435 9.94 14.08 11.76
N TYR A 436 10.49 12.89 11.49
CA TYR A 436 9.79 11.61 11.73
C TYR A 436 9.43 11.44 13.21
N THR A 437 10.34 11.80 14.13
CA THR A 437 10.06 11.73 15.57
C THR A 437 8.93 12.68 15.96
N LYS A 438 8.87 13.89 15.40
CA LYS A 438 7.79 14.86 15.62
C LYS A 438 6.45 14.31 15.13
N MET A 439 6.45 13.76 13.91
CA MET A 439 5.26 13.15 13.29
C MET A 439 4.82 11.90 14.05
N GLY A 440 5.74 10.99 14.36
CA GLY A 440 5.47 9.77 15.11
C GLY A 440 4.85 10.04 16.47
N ARG A 441 5.31 11.07 17.20
CA ARG A 441 4.68 11.48 18.48
C ARG A 441 3.25 11.97 18.29
N ARG A 442 2.97 12.77 17.26
CA ARG A 442 1.59 13.22 16.95
C ARG A 442 0.67 12.05 16.66
N VAL A 443 1.13 11.10 15.83
CA VAL A 443 0.39 9.88 15.49
C VAL A 443 0.16 9.05 16.75
N TRP A 444 1.19 8.80 17.54
CA TRP A 444 1.12 8.03 18.77
C TRP A 444 0.09 8.62 19.76
N PHE A 445 0.12 9.92 20.00
CA PHE A 445 -0.87 10.58 20.87
C PHE A 445 -2.28 10.50 20.30
N ARG A 446 -2.46 10.63 18.99
CA ARG A 446 -3.76 10.51 18.32
C ARG A 446 -4.32 9.09 18.46
N GLU A 447 -3.49 8.08 18.27
CA GLU A 447 -3.88 6.66 18.42
C GLU A 447 -4.26 6.34 19.89
N VAL A 448 -3.47 6.80 20.86
CA VAL A 448 -3.79 6.61 22.29
C VAL A 448 -5.09 7.34 22.66
N TRP A 449 -5.24 8.59 22.22
CA TRP A 449 -6.47 9.34 22.44
C TRP A 449 -7.69 8.69 21.76
N GLY A 450 -7.52 8.27 20.53
CA GLY A 450 -8.54 7.54 19.75
C GLY A 450 -8.98 6.28 20.47
N PHE A 451 -8.02 5.50 20.97
CA PHE A 451 -8.29 4.29 21.75
C PHE A 451 -9.09 4.59 23.03
N LEU A 452 -8.74 5.61 23.77
CA LEU A 452 -9.39 5.94 25.04
C LEU A 452 -10.80 6.52 24.86
N VAL A 453 -11.05 7.27 23.79
CA VAL A 453 -12.27 8.08 23.63
C VAL A 453 -13.20 7.56 22.54
N ARG A 454 -12.68 7.00 21.45
CA ARG A 454 -13.45 6.69 20.23
C ARG A 454 -13.50 5.21 19.87
N ASP A 455 -12.50 4.44 20.25
CA ASP A 455 -12.36 3.03 19.85
C ASP A 455 -13.25 2.13 20.72
N ARG A 456 -14.49 1.95 20.28
CA ARG A 456 -15.47 1.09 20.96
C ARG A 456 -15.24 -0.35 20.54
N ARG A 457 -14.52 -1.11 21.36
CA ARG A 457 -14.25 -2.52 21.12
C ARG A 457 -15.31 -3.42 21.76
N LEU A 458 -15.70 -4.44 21.02
CA LEU A 458 -16.62 -5.45 21.51
C LEU A 458 -15.89 -6.44 22.42
N LYS A 459 -16.57 -6.90 23.48
CA LYS A 459 -16.08 -8.01 24.31
C LYS A 459 -16.32 -9.37 23.64
N ASN A 460 -17.48 -9.52 22.99
CA ASN A 460 -17.91 -10.71 22.26
C ASN A 460 -18.54 -10.27 20.94
N GLY A 461 -17.71 -10.11 19.92
CA GLY A 461 -18.17 -9.82 18.57
C GLY A 461 -18.45 -11.09 17.76
N PRO A 462 -18.95 -10.94 16.53
CA PRO A 462 -19.10 -12.04 15.59
C PRO A 462 -17.71 -12.63 15.24
N THR A 463 -17.69 -13.82 14.68
CA THR A 463 -16.50 -14.33 14.03
C THR A 463 -16.19 -13.50 12.76
N LEU A 464 -14.96 -13.56 12.28
CA LEU A 464 -14.58 -12.88 11.04
C LEU A 464 -15.43 -13.35 9.86
N ALA A 465 -15.75 -14.66 9.79
CA ALA A 465 -16.61 -15.22 8.76
C ALA A 465 -18.07 -14.74 8.87
N GLU A 466 -18.60 -14.57 10.09
CA GLU A 466 -19.94 -14.00 10.28
C GLU A 466 -20.00 -12.51 9.92
N PHE A 467 -18.92 -11.78 10.11
CA PHE A 467 -18.84 -10.33 9.86
C PHE A 467 -18.65 -10.00 8.37
N TRP A 468 -17.72 -10.66 7.70
CA TRP A 468 -17.38 -10.41 6.29
C TRP A 468 -17.93 -11.45 5.30
N GLY A 469 -18.59 -12.50 5.77
CA GLY A 469 -19.01 -13.64 4.97
C GLY A 469 -17.90 -14.68 4.74
N ALA A 470 -18.18 -15.66 3.91
CA ALA A 470 -17.22 -16.71 3.56
C ALA A 470 -15.97 -16.12 2.86
N PRO A 471 -14.80 -16.78 2.97
CA PRO A 471 -13.65 -16.46 2.13
C PRO A 471 -14.08 -16.44 0.65
N GLN A 472 -13.52 -15.53 -0.12
CA GLN A 472 -13.76 -15.53 -1.56
C GLN A 472 -13.13 -16.77 -2.16
N ASP A 473 -13.92 -17.50 -3.00
CA ASP A 473 -13.48 -18.76 -3.57
C ASP A 473 -12.48 -18.59 -4.71
N GLN A 474 -11.74 -19.68 -4.99
CA GLN A 474 -10.62 -19.76 -5.94
C GLN A 474 -10.95 -19.40 -7.39
N GLU A 475 -12.21 -19.25 -7.79
CA GLU A 475 -12.56 -18.72 -9.10
C GLU A 475 -12.12 -17.26 -9.28
N GLU A 476 -12.06 -16.49 -8.22
CA GLU A 476 -11.47 -15.15 -8.24
C GLU A 476 -9.94 -15.17 -8.06
N GLU A 477 -9.36 -16.23 -7.47
CA GLU A 477 -7.94 -16.54 -7.59
C GLU A 477 -7.52 -16.85 -9.04
N SER A 478 -8.41 -17.30 -9.90
CA SER A 478 -8.09 -17.56 -11.32
C SER A 478 -7.82 -16.30 -12.13
N MET A 479 -8.22 -15.11 -11.66
CA MET A 479 -7.68 -13.86 -12.20
C MET A 479 -6.17 -13.71 -11.95
N VAL A 480 -5.65 -14.44 -10.97
CA VAL A 480 -4.23 -14.45 -10.55
C VAL A 480 -3.44 -15.56 -11.23
N VAL A 481 -4.07 -16.64 -11.66
CA VAL A 481 -3.41 -17.90 -12.04
C VAL A 481 -3.59 -18.23 -13.51
N ALA A 482 -3.19 -17.34 -14.39
CA ALA A 482 -2.86 -17.75 -15.74
C ALA A 482 -1.34 -18.06 -15.89
N HIS A 483 -0.70 -18.67 -14.87
CA HIS A 483 0.63 -19.25 -15.04
C HIS A 483 0.84 -20.48 -14.18
N PRO A 484 1.30 -21.59 -14.80
CA PRO A 484 1.76 -22.73 -14.04
C PRO A 484 2.93 -22.28 -13.15
N ALA A 485 2.78 -22.49 -11.85
CA ALA A 485 3.87 -22.35 -10.92
C ALA A 485 5.04 -23.19 -11.44
N ARG A 486 6.20 -22.57 -11.67
CA ARG A 486 7.44 -23.34 -11.74
C ARG A 486 7.53 -24.07 -10.41
N ARG A 487 7.35 -25.39 -10.45
CA ARG A 487 7.67 -26.27 -9.33
C ARG A 487 9.16 -26.01 -9.03
N LEU A 488 9.42 -25.35 -7.90
CA LEU A 488 10.74 -25.40 -7.31
C LEU A 488 10.94 -26.86 -6.90
N THR A 489 11.67 -27.62 -7.69
CA THR A 489 12.19 -28.93 -7.31
C THR A 489 13.07 -28.68 -6.09
N PRO A 490 12.83 -29.36 -4.97
CA PRO A 490 13.75 -29.32 -3.85
C PRO A 490 15.12 -29.81 -4.33
N PRO A 491 16.24 -29.26 -3.82
CA PRO A 491 17.56 -29.76 -4.17
C PRO A 491 17.65 -31.27 -3.84
N ALA A 492 18.10 -32.04 -4.79
CA ALA A 492 18.32 -33.46 -4.63
C ALA A 492 19.32 -33.68 -3.49
N THR A 493 18.87 -34.27 -2.41
CA THR A 493 19.73 -34.80 -1.36
C THR A 493 20.44 -36.01 -1.94
N THR A 494 21.65 -35.83 -2.41
CA THR A 494 22.58 -36.91 -2.71
C THR A 494 23.00 -37.57 -1.40
N ILE A 495 22.32 -38.64 -1.05
CA ILE A 495 22.82 -39.59 -0.05
C ILE A 495 23.85 -40.46 -0.77
N SER A 496 25.12 -40.23 -0.48
CA SER A 496 26.20 -41.11 -0.87
C SER A 496 26.18 -42.37 0.03
N PRO A 497 26.11 -43.59 -0.51
CA PRO A 497 26.31 -44.79 0.30
C PRO A 497 27.79 -44.91 0.62
N ARG A 498 28.13 -44.90 1.89
CA ARG A 498 29.43 -45.39 2.35
C ARG A 498 29.38 -46.93 2.39
N ALA A 499 30.30 -47.53 1.67
CA ALA A 499 30.73 -48.90 1.83
C ALA A 499 31.57 -49.06 3.10
#